data_f67e7b5edb31150ec2f39698c6b03633
#
_entry.id   f67e7b5edb31150ec2f39698c6b03633
#
_cell.length_a   1.000
_cell.length_b   1.000
_cell.length_c   1.000
_cell.angle_alpha   90.00
_cell.angle_beta   90.00
_cell.angle_gamma   90.00
#
_symmetry.space_group_name_H-M   'P 1'
#
loop_
_entity.id
_entity.type
_entity.pdbx_description
1 polymer ?
#
loop_
_entity_poly.entity_id
_entity_poly.type
_entity_poly.pdbx_seq_one_letter_code
_entity_poly.pdbx_strand_id
1 'polypeptide(L)'
;MGEQRAAADSTRDDGDRAGGGGNGESVTTVVVAGACNLGIALAKAVAGAVSGSSAMLSEAAHSFADTVTEVLLFLSLKRSTRPADAAHPLGHGRERYLWALLASFATFVGGAVFSVHDGVHTLRYGEELGSPALSYLILAVAFVLESVSLSRTVRQLRGETSRLAVSGYRYLRRTSDTAVKAVFLEDSAALVGLLLAFGGLLGAQLTGDPLWDGLASVLIGALLAWVAYVLARDNASLLIGRSLPARDERAITDTLNAQPRVVRVLDLVTSVYGPEDVLVAAKVDFADLATAAEVEAACDQAERAVRRAVPAVTRVYLDPTPPRP
;
A
#
# COMPACT_ATOMS: atom_id res chain seq x y z
N MET A 1 32.17 37.30 45.56
CA MET A 1 32.68 36.85 44.25
C MET A 1 32.77 35.34 44.26
N GLY A 2 31.63 34.63 44.19
CA GLY A 2 31.59 33.17 44.42
C GLY A 2 30.22 32.53 44.36
N GLU A 3 29.22 33.08 43.59
CA GLU A 3 27.87 32.53 43.58
C GLU A 3 27.15 32.59 42.22
N GLN A 4 27.87 32.56 41.09
CA GLN A 4 27.27 32.58 39.75
C GLN A 4 27.83 31.50 38.81
N ARG A 5 28.25 30.31 39.31
CA ARG A 5 28.74 29.19 38.48
C ARG A 5 28.06 27.85 38.67
N ALA A 6 26.87 27.78 39.28
CA ALA A 6 26.18 26.52 39.56
C ALA A 6 24.81 26.39 38.91
N ALA A 7 24.46 27.16 37.87
CA ALA A 7 23.15 27.11 37.22
C ALA A 7 23.19 26.89 35.70
N ALA A 8 24.24 26.27 35.15
CA ALA A 8 24.40 26.08 33.70
C ALA A 8 24.70 24.64 33.26
N ASP A 9 24.38 23.62 34.09
CA ASP A 9 24.70 22.22 33.78
C ASP A 9 23.59 21.21 34.07
N SER A 10 22.33 21.58 33.87
CA SER A 10 21.20 20.63 34.05
C SER A 10 20.17 20.59 32.90
N THR A 11 20.54 20.99 31.67
CA THR A 11 19.63 20.92 30.50
C THR A 11 20.27 20.29 29.27
N ARG A 12 21.02 19.21 29.46
CA ARG A 12 21.52 18.35 28.35
C ARG A 12 21.54 16.91 28.80
N ASP A 13 20.41 16.25 28.89
CA ASP A 13 20.36 14.77 28.81
C ASP A 13 18.91 14.22 28.79
N ASP A 14 18.07 14.61 27.82
CA ASP A 14 16.78 13.95 27.58
C ASP A 14 16.36 13.97 26.10
N GLY A 15 17.31 14.01 25.16
CA GLY A 15 17.06 14.10 23.72
C GLY A 15 17.44 12.88 22.88
N ASP A 16 17.88 11.77 23.47
CA ASP A 16 18.50 10.68 22.68
C ASP A 16 18.03 9.25 23.07
N ARG A 17 16.73 9.06 23.27
CA ARG A 17 16.13 7.72 23.46
C ARG A 17 14.81 7.51 22.71
N ALA A 18 14.69 7.97 21.47
CA ALA A 18 13.56 7.59 20.63
C ALA A 18 13.99 7.57 19.16
N GLY A 19 14.58 6.48 18.68
CA GLY A 19 14.89 6.39 17.25
C GLY A 19 15.89 5.32 16.81
N GLY A 20 16.04 4.21 17.51
CA GLY A 20 17.11 3.24 17.22
C GLY A 20 16.72 1.77 17.07
N GLY A 21 15.44 1.38 17.06
CA GLY A 21 15.02 -0.03 17.09
C GLY A 21 14.29 -0.59 15.87
N GLY A 22 13.82 0.25 14.94
CA GLY A 22 12.87 -0.18 13.90
C GLY A 22 13.45 -0.63 12.56
N ASN A 23 14.62 -0.12 12.16
CA ASN A 23 15.08 -0.30 10.78
C ASN A 23 15.86 -1.61 10.52
N GLY A 24 16.51 -2.17 11.50
CA GLY A 24 17.33 -3.39 11.31
C GLY A 24 16.51 -4.68 11.25
N GLU A 25 15.48 -4.80 12.11
CA GLU A 25 14.56 -5.94 12.08
C GLU A 25 13.71 -5.98 10.81
N SER A 26 13.31 -4.83 10.30
CA SER A 26 12.49 -4.69 9.11
C SER A 26 13.21 -5.18 7.84
N VAL A 27 14.49 -4.89 7.64
CA VAL A 27 15.26 -5.32 6.46
C VAL A 27 15.47 -6.84 6.46
N THR A 28 15.90 -7.41 7.59
CA THR A 28 16.10 -8.86 7.71
C THR A 28 14.80 -9.62 7.50
N THR A 29 13.69 -9.14 8.04
CA THR A 29 12.38 -9.75 7.88
C THR A 29 11.93 -9.75 6.41
N VAL A 30 12.13 -8.64 5.69
CA VAL A 30 11.79 -8.53 4.26
C VAL A 30 12.68 -9.45 3.41
N VAL A 31 13.99 -9.51 3.69
CA VAL A 31 14.91 -10.39 2.96
C VAL A 31 14.56 -11.87 3.18
N VAL A 32 14.23 -12.25 4.42
CA VAL A 32 13.82 -13.64 4.73
C VAL A 32 12.48 -13.97 4.04
N ALA A 33 11.50 -13.07 4.10
CA ALA A 33 10.21 -13.27 3.43
C ALA A 33 10.39 -13.42 1.92
N GLY A 34 11.14 -12.52 1.27
CA GLY A 34 11.42 -12.60 -0.17
C GLY A 34 12.18 -13.87 -0.56
N ALA A 35 13.14 -14.33 0.25
CA ALA A 35 13.84 -15.58 0.00
C ALA A 35 12.91 -16.81 0.12
N CYS A 36 11.99 -16.80 1.10
CA CYS A 36 10.98 -17.85 1.24
C CYS A 36 10.03 -17.87 0.03
N ASN A 37 9.53 -16.71 -0.40
CA ASN A 37 8.64 -16.60 -1.55
C ASN A 37 9.32 -17.03 -2.84
N LEU A 38 10.57 -16.65 -3.06
CA LEU A 38 11.35 -17.14 -4.18
C LEU A 38 11.55 -18.68 -4.14
N GLY A 39 11.80 -19.24 -2.96
CA GLY A 39 11.88 -20.68 -2.77
C GLY A 39 10.57 -21.40 -3.14
N ILE A 40 9.44 -20.86 -2.75
CA ILE A 40 8.10 -21.36 -3.09
C ILE A 40 7.86 -21.24 -4.61
N ALA A 41 8.22 -20.11 -5.22
CA ALA A 41 8.10 -19.89 -6.67
C ALA A 41 8.89 -20.95 -7.46
N LEU A 42 10.13 -21.20 -7.06
CA LEU A 42 10.97 -22.24 -7.68
C LEU A 42 10.39 -23.64 -7.48
N ALA A 43 9.90 -23.97 -6.28
CA ALA A 43 9.26 -25.25 -6.03
C ALA A 43 8.01 -25.46 -6.87
N LYS A 44 7.14 -24.43 -7.01
CA LYS A 44 5.97 -24.44 -7.90
C LYS A 44 6.38 -24.59 -9.35
N ALA A 45 7.44 -23.90 -9.81
CA ALA A 45 7.94 -24.00 -11.19
C ALA A 45 8.44 -25.42 -11.52
N VAL A 46 9.22 -26.01 -10.61
CA VAL A 46 9.69 -27.40 -10.78
C VAL A 46 8.49 -28.38 -10.81
N ALA A 47 7.52 -28.22 -9.91
CA ALA A 47 6.34 -29.07 -9.89
C ALA A 47 5.52 -28.93 -11.16
N GLY A 48 5.30 -27.70 -11.64
CA GLY A 48 4.59 -27.41 -12.88
C GLY A 48 5.28 -28.05 -14.10
N ALA A 49 6.60 -27.88 -14.21
CA ALA A 49 7.39 -28.47 -15.29
C ALA A 49 7.39 -30.01 -15.27
N VAL A 50 7.42 -30.62 -14.08
CA VAL A 50 7.40 -32.09 -13.94
C VAL A 50 6.01 -32.68 -14.19
N SER A 51 4.95 -31.96 -13.77
CA SER A 51 3.56 -32.40 -13.94
C SER A 51 2.94 -32.03 -15.28
N GLY A 52 3.54 -31.11 -16.06
CA GLY A 52 2.94 -30.52 -17.25
C GLY A 52 1.71 -29.66 -16.94
N SER A 53 1.55 -29.15 -15.73
CA SER A 53 0.38 -28.36 -15.34
C SER A 53 0.59 -26.89 -15.60
N SER A 54 -0.18 -26.35 -16.52
CA SER A 54 -0.27 -24.91 -16.82
C SER A 54 -0.73 -24.09 -15.61
N ALA A 55 -1.71 -24.58 -14.84
CA ALA A 55 -2.15 -23.91 -13.62
C ALA A 55 -1.04 -23.83 -12.56
N MET A 56 -0.20 -24.89 -12.43
CA MET A 56 0.97 -24.85 -11.55
C MET A 56 2.04 -23.86 -12.01
N LEU A 57 2.29 -23.79 -13.33
CA LEU A 57 3.23 -22.80 -13.89
C LEU A 57 2.71 -21.37 -13.71
N SER A 58 1.40 -21.15 -13.83
CA SER A 58 0.75 -19.87 -13.53
C SER A 58 0.91 -19.47 -12.07
N GLU A 59 0.75 -20.41 -11.15
CA GLU A 59 1.00 -20.20 -9.72
C GLU A 59 2.50 -19.89 -9.42
N ALA A 60 3.41 -20.52 -10.15
CA ALA A 60 4.83 -20.23 -10.06
C ALA A 60 5.14 -18.81 -10.53
N ALA A 61 4.57 -18.40 -11.68
CA ALA A 61 4.71 -17.06 -12.23
C ALA A 61 4.13 -15.98 -11.27
N HIS A 62 2.98 -16.26 -10.65
CA HIS A 62 2.41 -15.41 -9.61
C HIS A 62 3.38 -15.24 -8.43
N SER A 63 3.85 -16.33 -7.83
CA SER A 63 4.79 -16.25 -6.68
C SER A 63 6.12 -15.59 -7.05
N PHE A 64 6.58 -15.70 -8.29
CA PHE A 64 7.75 -14.95 -8.77
C PHE A 64 7.45 -13.45 -8.88
N ALA A 65 6.28 -13.09 -9.43
CA ALA A 65 5.84 -11.69 -9.49
C ALA A 65 5.71 -11.09 -8.09
N ASP A 66 5.20 -11.82 -7.11
CA ASP A 66 5.12 -11.39 -5.71
C ASP A 66 6.51 -11.10 -5.11
N THR A 67 7.49 -11.95 -5.40
CA THR A 67 8.89 -11.70 -4.99
C THR A 67 9.42 -10.38 -5.56
N VAL A 68 9.14 -10.08 -6.84
CA VAL A 68 9.51 -8.81 -7.46
C VAL A 68 8.75 -7.65 -6.82
N THR A 69 7.46 -7.81 -6.56
CA THR A 69 6.61 -6.83 -5.88
C THR A 69 7.16 -6.49 -4.49
N GLU A 70 7.55 -7.48 -3.69
CA GLU A 70 8.13 -7.27 -2.36
C GLU A 70 9.41 -6.42 -2.42
N VAL A 71 10.30 -6.69 -3.39
CA VAL A 71 11.52 -5.88 -3.61
C VAL A 71 11.15 -4.44 -3.97
N LEU A 72 10.19 -4.23 -4.87
CA LEU A 72 9.75 -2.90 -5.27
C LEU A 72 9.05 -2.15 -4.13
N LEU A 73 8.25 -2.83 -3.33
CA LEU A 73 7.62 -2.25 -2.14
C LEU A 73 8.66 -1.89 -1.07
N PHE A 74 9.70 -2.71 -0.88
CA PHE A 74 10.81 -2.35 0.00
C PHE A 74 11.57 -1.12 -0.48
N LEU A 75 11.87 -1.02 -1.79
CA LEU A 75 12.45 0.18 -2.39
C LEU A 75 11.55 1.40 -2.19
N SER A 76 10.25 1.22 -2.34
CA SER A 76 9.22 2.22 -2.08
C SER A 76 9.34 2.81 -0.68
N LEU A 77 9.38 1.96 0.35
CA LEU A 77 9.53 2.39 1.74
C LEU A 77 10.83 3.16 1.96
N LYS A 78 11.95 2.64 1.45
CA LYS A 78 13.27 3.27 1.61
C LYS A 78 13.40 4.61 0.87
N ARG A 79 12.81 4.72 -0.31
CA ARG A 79 12.89 5.93 -1.14
C ARG A 79 11.97 7.04 -0.66
N SER A 80 10.76 6.69 -0.23
CA SER A 80 9.75 7.65 0.22
C SER A 80 10.10 8.37 1.53
N THR A 81 11.02 7.82 2.34
CA THR A 81 11.46 8.45 3.60
C THR A 81 12.57 9.49 3.43
N ARG A 82 13.02 9.74 2.20
CA ARG A 82 14.02 10.77 1.94
C ARG A 82 13.45 12.16 2.27
N PRO A 83 14.23 13.02 2.96
CA PRO A 83 13.81 14.38 3.26
C PRO A 83 13.64 15.22 2.00
N ALA A 84 12.98 16.35 2.15
CA ALA A 84 12.88 17.37 1.11
C ALA A 84 14.27 17.87 0.71
N ASP A 85 14.45 18.15 -0.57
CA ASP A 85 15.65 18.73 -1.17
C ASP A 85 15.27 19.87 -2.14
N ALA A 86 16.27 20.51 -2.77
CA ALA A 86 16.02 21.60 -3.70
C ALA A 86 15.23 21.19 -4.96
N ALA A 87 15.32 19.92 -5.38
CA ALA A 87 14.59 19.40 -6.53
C ALA A 87 13.17 18.93 -6.13
N HIS A 88 13.02 18.46 -4.90
CA HIS A 88 11.76 17.95 -4.35
C HIS A 88 11.41 18.64 -3.03
N PRO A 89 10.95 19.89 -3.07
CA PRO A 89 10.73 20.71 -1.87
C PRO A 89 9.62 20.19 -0.95
N LEU A 90 8.75 19.32 -1.46
CA LEU A 90 7.71 18.63 -0.68
C LEU A 90 8.15 17.23 -0.18
N GLY A 91 9.43 16.87 -0.41
CA GLY A 91 9.95 15.54 -0.07
C GLY A 91 9.66 14.48 -1.11
N HIS A 92 10.06 13.25 -0.79
CA HIS A 92 9.97 12.10 -1.69
C HIS A 92 8.79 11.15 -1.39
N GLY A 93 7.82 11.58 -0.59
CA GLY A 93 6.69 10.74 -0.16
C GLY A 93 5.91 10.07 -1.30
N ARG A 94 5.79 10.75 -2.46
CA ARG A 94 5.13 10.21 -3.67
C ARG A 94 5.91 9.09 -4.38
N GLU A 95 7.21 8.95 -4.13
CA GLU A 95 7.97 7.80 -4.66
C GLU A 95 7.36 6.47 -4.19
N ARG A 96 6.74 6.45 -3.02
CA ARG A 96 6.01 5.27 -2.53
C ARG A 96 4.97 4.77 -3.53
N TYR A 97 4.20 5.68 -4.09
CA TYR A 97 3.13 5.34 -5.05
C TYR A 97 3.67 4.97 -6.43
N LEU A 98 4.81 5.57 -6.83
CA LEU A 98 5.49 5.22 -8.07
C LEU A 98 6.01 3.78 -8.05
N TRP A 99 6.73 3.39 -6.98
CA TRP A 99 7.27 2.04 -6.85
C TRP A 99 6.16 0.99 -6.70
N ALA A 100 5.09 1.30 -5.98
CA ALA A 100 3.92 0.44 -5.87
C ALA A 100 3.15 0.31 -7.20
N LEU A 101 3.15 1.35 -8.03
CA LEU A 101 2.61 1.27 -9.39
C LEU A 101 3.45 0.32 -10.26
N LEU A 102 4.79 0.43 -10.20
CA LEU A 102 5.70 -0.48 -10.90
C LEU A 102 5.54 -1.93 -10.43
N ALA A 103 5.30 -2.15 -9.13
CA ALA A 103 4.97 -3.47 -8.59
C ALA A 103 3.69 -4.04 -9.22
N SER A 104 2.64 -3.23 -9.36
CA SER A 104 1.41 -3.66 -10.05
C SER A 104 1.65 -4.05 -11.51
N PHE A 105 2.57 -3.40 -12.22
CA PHE A 105 2.98 -3.80 -13.57
C PHE A 105 3.74 -5.12 -13.58
N ALA A 106 4.59 -5.38 -12.57
CA ALA A 106 5.29 -6.66 -12.45
C ALA A 106 4.30 -7.82 -12.27
N THR A 107 3.30 -7.66 -11.40
CA THR A 107 2.21 -8.63 -11.23
C THR A 107 1.39 -8.82 -12.52
N PHE A 108 1.11 -7.73 -13.25
CA PHE A 108 0.38 -7.82 -14.52
C PHE A 108 1.17 -8.58 -15.59
N VAL A 109 2.43 -8.22 -15.81
CA VAL A 109 3.24 -8.82 -16.89
C VAL A 109 3.73 -10.22 -16.51
N GLY A 110 4.31 -10.37 -15.31
CA GLY A 110 4.89 -11.63 -14.84
C GLY A 110 3.83 -12.65 -14.43
N GLY A 111 2.73 -12.19 -13.83
CA GLY A 111 1.64 -13.07 -13.39
C GLY A 111 0.54 -13.22 -14.44
N ALA A 112 -0.23 -12.16 -14.71
CA ALA A 112 -1.45 -12.24 -15.50
C ALA A 112 -1.20 -12.59 -16.97
N VAL A 113 -0.29 -11.89 -17.65
CA VAL A 113 -0.02 -12.13 -19.08
C VAL A 113 0.56 -13.53 -19.28
N PHE A 114 1.49 -13.94 -18.44
CA PHE A 114 2.04 -15.29 -18.50
C PHE A 114 0.96 -16.35 -18.32
N SER A 115 0.14 -16.26 -17.27
CA SER A 115 -0.91 -17.24 -16.95
C SER A 115 -1.96 -17.34 -18.05
N VAL A 116 -2.40 -16.20 -18.62
CA VAL A 116 -3.35 -16.23 -19.74
C VAL A 116 -2.72 -16.85 -20.98
N HIS A 117 -1.45 -16.50 -21.30
CA HIS A 117 -0.76 -17.08 -22.45
C HIS A 117 -0.61 -18.59 -22.32
N ASP A 118 -0.13 -19.05 -21.18
CA ASP A 118 0.14 -20.45 -20.89
C ASP A 118 -1.18 -21.26 -20.88
N GLY A 119 -2.21 -20.76 -20.21
CA GLY A 119 -3.54 -21.39 -20.21
C GLY A 119 -4.17 -21.46 -21.60
N VAL A 120 -4.06 -20.41 -22.43
CA VAL A 120 -4.54 -20.45 -23.82
C VAL A 120 -3.72 -21.43 -24.67
N HIS A 121 -2.42 -21.55 -24.42
CA HIS A 121 -1.58 -22.55 -25.08
C HIS A 121 -2.07 -23.97 -24.77
N THR A 122 -2.27 -24.29 -23.48
CA THR A 122 -2.80 -25.60 -23.03
C THR A 122 -4.19 -25.89 -23.60
N LEU A 123 -5.08 -24.90 -23.66
CA LEU A 123 -6.42 -25.07 -24.26
C LEU A 123 -6.39 -25.36 -25.77
N ARG A 124 -5.35 -24.88 -26.49
CA ARG A 124 -5.25 -25.05 -27.95
C ARG A 124 -4.51 -26.30 -28.38
N TYR A 125 -3.46 -26.65 -27.67
CA TYR A 125 -2.54 -27.68 -28.07
C TYR A 125 -2.62 -28.93 -27.18
N GLY A 126 -3.27 -28.83 -26.01
CA GLY A 126 -3.23 -29.83 -24.97
C GLY A 126 -1.83 -29.94 -24.35
N GLU A 127 -1.77 -30.60 -23.23
CA GLU A 127 -0.49 -30.99 -22.60
C GLU A 127 -0.65 -32.37 -22.01
N GLU A 128 0.41 -33.20 -22.11
CA GLU A 128 0.45 -34.50 -21.44
C GLU A 128 0.69 -34.27 -19.94
N LEU A 129 -0.29 -34.62 -19.14
CA LEU A 129 -0.19 -34.51 -17.69
C LEU A 129 0.71 -35.62 -17.14
N GLY A 130 1.80 -35.25 -16.50
CA GLY A 130 2.68 -36.15 -15.76
C GLY A 130 2.09 -36.54 -14.39
N SER A 131 2.96 -36.96 -13.46
CA SER A 131 2.53 -37.33 -12.10
C SER A 131 2.14 -36.09 -11.30
N PRO A 132 0.87 -35.93 -10.84
CA PRO A 132 0.42 -34.73 -10.12
C PRO A 132 0.77 -34.75 -8.62
N ALA A 133 1.35 -35.86 -8.10
CA ALA A 133 1.57 -35.99 -6.65
C ALA A 133 2.45 -34.89 -6.05
N LEU A 134 3.52 -34.50 -6.77
CA LEU A 134 4.39 -33.40 -6.34
C LEU A 134 3.65 -32.07 -6.33
N SER A 135 2.82 -31.82 -7.36
CA SER A 135 2.02 -30.58 -7.45
C SER A 135 1.05 -30.46 -6.29
N TYR A 136 0.33 -31.53 -5.93
CA TYR A 136 -0.57 -31.50 -4.76
C TYR A 136 0.16 -31.22 -3.45
N LEU A 137 1.34 -31.81 -3.24
CA LEU A 137 2.14 -31.56 -2.05
C LEU A 137 2.54 -30.08 -1.97
N ILE A 138 3.03 -29.51 -3.08
CA ILE A 138 3.49 -28.12 -3.12
C ILE A 138 2.30 -27.17 -3.00
N LEU A 139 1.16 -27.43 -3.65
CA LEU A 139 -0.06 -26.63 -3.48
C LEU A 139 -0.54 -26.63 -2.02
N ALA A 140 -0.52 -27.78 -1.35
CA ALA A 140 -0.91 -27.88 0.06
C ALA A 140 0.03 -27.07 0.97
N VAL A 141 1.35 -27.18 0.78
CA VAL A 141 2.34 -26.40 1.54
C VAL A 141 2.17 -24.91 1.28
N ALA A 142 2.05 -24.50 0.01
CA ALA A 142 1.84 -23.10 -0.38
C ALA A 142 0.54 -22.56 0.23
N PHE A 143 -0.55 -23.31 0.19
CA PHE A 143 -1.84 -22.91 0.78
C PHE A 143 -1.75 -22.65 2.28
N VAL A 144 -1.00 -23.46 3.03
CA VAL A 144 -0.78 -23.24 4.47
C VAL A 144 0.01 -21.97 4.70
N LEU A 145 1.09 -21.76 3.93
CA LEU A 145 1.95 -20.58 4.09
C LEU A 145 1.22 -19.28 3.75
N GLU A 146 0.49 -19.24 2.63
CA GLU A 146 -0.34 -18.10 2.22
C GLU A 146 -1.50 -17.84 3.22
N SER A 147 -2.10 -18.90 3.77
CA SER A 147 -3.13 -18.75 4.82
C SER A 147 -2.57 -18.12 6.08
N VAL A 148 -1.32 -18.42 6.46
CA VAL A 148 -0.63 -17.80 7.60
C VAL A 148 -0.34 -16.34 7.29
N SER A 149 0.15 -16.01 6.09
CA SER A 149 0.41 -14.63 5.64
C SER A 149 -0.88 -13.80 5.70
N LEU A 150 -1.93 -14.23 5.01
CA LEU A 150 -3.23 -13.53 5.01
C LEU A 150 -3.80 -13.37 6.43
N SER A 151 -3.64 -14.37 7.30
CA SER A 151 -4.10 -14.29 8.69
C SER A 151 -3.37 -13.19 9.47
N ARG A 152 -2.08 -12.98 9.23
CA ARG A 152 -1.29 -11.88 9.83
C ARG A 152 -1.79 -10.54 9.31
N THR A 153 -1.94 -10.41 8.00
CA THR A 153 -2.45 -9.19 7.34
C THR A 153 -3.85 -8.83 7.85
N VAL A 154 -4.76 -9.80 7.96
CA VAL A 154 -6.12 -9.59 8.49
C VAL A 154 -6.09 -9.18 9.98
N ARG A 155 -5.19 -9.73 10.80
CA ARG A 155 -5.05 -9.31 12.20
C ARG A 155 -4.57 -7.87 12.32
N GLN A 156 -3.58 -7.49 11.50
CA GLN A 156 -3.11 -6.10 11.43
C GLN A 156 -4.23 -5.15 11.01
N LEU A 157 -4.97 -5.48 9.94
CA LEU A 157 -6.12 -4.69 9.48
C LEU A 157 -7.20 -4.55 10.56
N ARG A 158 -7.51 -5.62 11.30
CA ARG A 158 -8.47 -5.56 12.40
C ARG A 158 -8.01 -4.63 13.53
N GLY A 159 -6.72 -4.59 13.83
CA GLY A 159 -6.15 -3.65 14.79
C GLY A 159 -6.38 -2.20 14.39
N GLU A 160 -6.05 -1.85 13.15
CA GLU A 160 -6.23 -0.51 12.61
C GLU A 160 -7.71 -0.11 12.48
N THR A 161 -8.55 -1.00 11.98
CA THR A 161 -10.00 -0.73 11.83
C THR A 161 -10.70 -0.56 13.17
N SER A 162 -10.28 -1.29 14.22
CA SER A 162 -10.80 -1.11 15.58
C SER A 162 -10.42 0.24 16.16
N ARG A 163 -9.17 0.69 15.95
CA ARG A 163 -8.70 2.02 16.38
C ARG A 163 -9.46 3.16 15.71
N LEU A 164 -9.76 3.00 14.41
CA LEU A 164 -10.42 4.03 13.60
C LEU A 164 -11.95 3.94 13.59
N ALA A 165 -12.52 2.94 14.25
CA ALA A 165 -13.97 2.64 14.28
C ALA A 165 -14.60 2.58 12.87
N VAL A 166 -13.90 1.96 11.90
CA VAL A 166 -14.34 1.79 10.51
C VAL A 166 -14.38 0.32 10.11
N SER A 167 -15.21 -0.04 9.12
CA SER A 167 -15.20 -1.41 8.58
C SER A 167 -13.94 -1.67 7.75
N GLY A 168 -13.42 -2.93 7.75
CA GLY A 168 -12.24 -3.31 6.98
C GLY A 168 -12.31 -2.97 5.51
N TYR A 169 -13.48 -3.21 4.88
CA TYR A 169 -13.72 -2.83 3.47
C TYR A 169 -13.58 -1.31 3.24
N ARG A 170 -14.14 -0.50 4.15
CA ARG A 170 -14.06 0.96 4.06
C ARG A 170 -12.63 1.45 4.28
N TYR A 171 -11.90 0.81 5.19
CA TYR A 171 -10.48 1.10 5.41
C TYR A 171 -9.65 0.81 4.16
N LEU A 172 -9.71 -0.42 3.62
CA LEU A 172 -8.98 -0.80 2.41
C LEU A 172 -9.29 0.07 1.18
N ARG A 173 -10.54 0.54 1.08
CA ARG A 173 -10.94 1.42 -0.05
C ARG A 173 -10.41 2.84 0.10
N ARG A 174 -10.12 3.32 1.31
CA ARG A 174 -9.78 4.73 1.58
C ARG A 174 -8.38 4.96 2.06
N THR A 175 -7.70 3.91 2.52
CA THR A 175 -6.32 4.03 3.01
C THR A 175 -5.38 4.58 1.94
N SER A 176 -4.48 5.46 2.36
CA SER A 176 -3.32 5.91 1.58
C SER A 176 -2.11 4.99 1.76
N ASP A 177 -2.20 4.02 2.68
CA ASP A 177 -1.20 2.96 2.81
C ASP A 177 -1.44 1.86 1.77
N THR A 178 -0.83 2.05 0.61
CA THR A 178 -0.96 1.14 -0.53
C THR A 178 -0.27 -0.19 -0.32
N ALA A 179 0.74 -0.27 0.57
CA ALA A 179 1.46 -1.50 0.84
C ALA A 179 0.57 -2.52 1.56
N VAL A 180 -0.14 -2.12 2.63
CA VAL A 180 -1.09 -3.00 3.34
C VAL A 180 -2.19 -3.49 2.42
N LYS A 181 -2.68 -2.63 1.51
CA LYS A 181 -3.69 -3.00 0.53
C LYS A 181 -3.16 -4.00 -0.50
N ALA A 182 -1.91 -3.79 -0.99
CA ALA A 182 -1.27 -4.69 -1.94
C ALA A 182 -1.13 -6.08 -1.33
N VAL A 183 -0.50 -6.20 -0.16
CA VAL A 183 -0.30 -7.49 0.53
C VAL A 183 -1.64 -8.21 0.76
N PHE A 184 -2.68 -7.49 1.22
CA PHE A 184 -4.00 -8.12 1.42
C PHE A 184 -4.61 -8.67 0.13
N LEU A 185 -4.53 -7.92 -0.98
CA LEU A 185 -5.10 -8.35 -2.26
C LEU A 185 -4.28 -9.47 -2.90
N GLU A 186 -2.95 -9.40 -2.82
CA GLU A 186 -2.03 -10.41 -3.34
C GLU A 186 -2.17 -11.73 -2.58
N ASP A 187 -2.10 -11.74 -1.24
CA ASP A 187 -2.32 -12.94 -0.42
C ASP A 187 -3.72 -13.57 -0.67
N SER A 188 -4.75 -12.73 -0.83
CA SER A 188 -6.10 -13.20 -1.12
C SER A 188 -6.19 -13.84 -2.51
N ALA A 189 -5.53 -13.22 -3.51
CA ALA A 189 -5.47 -13.75 -4.86
C ALA A 189 -4.66 -15.05 -4.92
N ALA A 190 -3.55 -15.14 -4.18
CA ALA A 190 -2.74 -16.35 -4.07
C ALA A 190 -3.56 -17.53 -3.55
N LEU A 191 -4.35 -17.36 -2.49
CA LEU A 191 -5.21 -18.43 -1.97
C LEU A 191 -6.29 -18.86 -2.97
N VAL A 192 -6.92 -17.90 -3.65
CA VAL A 192 -7.90 -18.23 -4.71
C VAL A 192 -7.22 -18.92 -5.89
N GLY A 193 -6.04 -18.45 -6.31
CA GLY A 193 -5.24 -19.07 -7.37
C GLY A 193 -4.86 -20.50 -7.05
N LEU A 194 -4.39 -20.77 -5.83
CA LEU A 194 -4.07 -22.14 -5.36
C LEU A 194 -5.28 -23.06 -5.39
N LEU A 195 -6.48 -22.56 -5.03
CA LEU A 195 -7.71 -23.34 -5.14
C LEU A 195 -8.10 -23.60 -6.60
N LEU A 196 -7.91 -22.62 -7.49
CA LEU A 196 -8.14 -22.79 -8.93
C LEU A 196 -7.16 -23.79 -9.53
N ALA A 197 -5.86 -23.70 -9.19
CA ALA A 197 -4.84 -24.65 -9.64
C ALA A 197 -5.12 -26.07 -9.14
N PHE A 198 -5.51 -26.23 -7.88
CA PHE A 198 -5.93 -27.51 -7.33
C PHE A 198 -7.14 -28.07 -8.07
N GLY A 199 -8.17 -27.23 -8.30
CA GLY A 199 -9.39 -27.65 -9.03
C GLY A 199 -9.11 -28.00 -10.49
N GLY A 200 -8.25 -27.23 -11.18
CA GLY A 200 -7.84 -27.51 -12.56
C GLY A 200 -7.10 -28.84 -12.68
N LEU A 201 -6.08 -29.03 -11.84
CA LEU A 201 -5.29 -30.26 -11.83
C LEU A 201 -6.14 -31.48 -11.46
N LEU A 202 -7.03 -31.37 -10.48
CA LEU A 202 -7.96 -32.44 -10.09
C LEU A 202 -8.96 -32.75 -11.22
N GLY A 203 -9.53 -31.74 -11.86
CA GLY A 203 -10.44 -31.86 -12.98
C GLY A 203 -9.78 -32.60 -14.16
N ALA A 204 -8.58 -32.18 -14.53
CA ALA A 204 -7.79 -32.79 -15.59
C ALA A 204 -7.43 -34.24 -15.26
N GLN A 205 -7.07 -34.54 -14.01
CA GLN A 205 -6.78 -35.94 -13.59
C GLN A 205 -8.00 -36.84 -13.61
N LEU A 206 -9.17 -36.37 -13.21
CA LEU A 206 -10.41 -37.17 -13.15
C LEU A 206 -11.02 -37.41 -14.53
N THR A 207 -10.90 -36.42 -15.43
CA THR A 207 -11.51 -36.50 -16.77
C THR A 207 -10.55 -36.97 -17.84
N GLY A 208 -9.24 -36.88 -17.61
CA GLY A 208 -8.20 -37.06 -18.61
C GLY A 208 -8.13 -35.95 -19.66
N ASP A 209 -8.80 -34.81 -19.40
CA ASP A 209 -8.89 -33.67 -20.32
C ASP A 209 -8.11 -32.45 -19.76
N PRO A 210 -7.03 -32.01 -20.44
CA PRO A 210 -6.24 -30.85 -20.03
C PRO A 210 -6.99 -29.50 -20.05
N LEU A 211 -8.21 -29.51 -20.61
CA LEU A 211 -9.08 -28.33 -20.63
C LEU A 211 -9.27 -27.72 -19.24
N TRP A 212 -9.41 -28.53 -18.21
CA TRP A 212 -9.61 -28.05 -16.83
C TRP A 212 -8.40 -27.29 -16.29
N ASP A 213 -7.19 -27.76 -16.58
CA ASP A 213 -5.95 -27.15 -16.16
C ASP A 213 -5.70 -25.84 -16.91
N GLY A 214 -5.88 -25.84 -18.23
CA GLY A 214 -5.78 -24.61 -19.03
C GLY A 214 -6.82 -23.54 -18.66
N LEU A 215 -8.07 -23.97 -18.34
CA LEU A 215 -9.10 -23.03 -17.87
C LEU A 215 -8.73 -22.42 -16.51
N ALA A 216 -8.22 -23.23 -15.58
CA ALA A 216 -7.75 -22.75 -14.28
C ALA A 216 -6.63 -21.71 -14.45
N SER A 217 -5.66 -21.97 -15.34
CA SER A 217 -4.59 -21.03 -15.67
C SER A 217 -5.13 -19.70 -16.20
N VAL A 218 -6.08 -19.70 -17.13
CA VAL A 218 -6.71 -18.48 -17.66
C VAL A 218 -7.45 -17.73 -16.54
N LEU A 219 -8.15 -18.42 -15.64
CA LEU A 219 -8.86 -17.81 -14.52
C LEU A 219 -7.89 -17.19 -13.49
N ILE A 220 -6.75 -17.85 -13.22
CA ILE A 220 -5.66 -17.29 -12.41
C ILE A 220 -5.15 -15.99 -13.05
N GLY A 221 -4.87 -16.02 -14.34
CA GLY A 221 -4.42 -14.85 -15.08
C GLY A 221 -5.43 -13.69 -15.04
N ALA A 222 -6.72 -13.97 -15.20
CA ALA A 222 -7.78 -12.97 -15.10
C ALA A 222 -7.88 -12.37 -13.68
N LEU A 223 -7.73 -13.18 -12.63
CA LEU A 223 -7.69 -12.76 -11.25
C LEU A 223 -6.51 -11.81 -10.99
N LEU A 224 -5.32 -12.18 -11.45
CA LEU A 224 -4.11 -11.36 -11.31
C LEU A 224 -4.21 -10.05 -12.10
N ALA A 225 -4.78 -10.07 -13.30
CA ALA A 225 -5.04 -8.86 -14.08
C ALA A 225 -5.97 -7.90 -13.33
N TRP A 226 -7.01 -8.42 -12.68
CA TRP A 226 -7.93 -7.62 -11.87
C TRP A 226 -7.23 -7.02 -10.65
N VAL A 227 -6.42 -7.78 -9.90
CA VAL A 227 -5.66 -7.29 -8.76
C VAL A 227 -4.68 -6.20 -9.20
N ALA A 228 -3.89 -6.47 -10.24
CA ALA A 228 -2.95 -5.51 -10.79
C ALA A 228 -3.63 -4.21 -11.23
N TYR A 229 -4.79 -4.29 -11.89
CA TYR A 229 -5.57 -3.12 -12.28
C TYR A 229 -6.05 -2.29 -11.07
N VAL A 230 -6.57 -2.95 -10.03
CA VAL A 230 -7.04 -2.26 -8.81
C VAL A 230 -5.89 -1.53 -8.12
N LEU A 231 -4.74 -2.20 -7.97
CA LEU A 231 -3.56 -1.62 -7.34
C LEU A 231 -2.96 -0.50 -8.18
N ALA A 232 -2.82 -0.69 -9.50
CA ALA A 232 -2.30 0.32 -10.41
C ALA A 232 -3.18 1.58 -10.41
N ARG A 233 -4.50 1.43 -10.48
CA ARG A 233 -5.45 2.54 -10.45
C ARG A 233 -5.35 3.36 -9.16
N ASP A 234 -5.25 2.69 -8.02
CA ASP A 234 -5.18 3.36 -6.72
C ASP A 234 -3.85 4.11 -6.55
N ASN A 235 -2.73 3.48 -6.93
CA ASN A 235 -1.41 4.11 -6.88
C ASN A 235 -1.30 5.29 -7.85
N ALA A 236 -1.83 5.16 -9.07
CA ALA A 236 -1.89 6.25 -10.04
C ALA A 236 -2.71 7.44 -9.51
N SER A 237 -3.87 7.19 -8.87
CA SER A 237 -4.69 8.23 -8.26
C SER A 237 -3.94 9.01 -7.16
N LEU A 238 -3.17 8.31 -6.31
CA LEU A 238 -2.37 8.93 -5.26
C LEU A 238 -1.15 9.68 -5.84
N LEU A 239 -0.55 9.16 -6.90
CA LEU A 239 0.57 9.80 -7.58
C LEU A 239 0.14 11.12 -8.24
N ILE A 240 -1.04 11.17 -8.86
CA ILE A 240 -1.61 12.38 -9.48
C ILE A 240 -1.93 13.44 -8.42
N GLY A 241 -2.38 13.05 -7.23
CA GLY A 241 -2.75 13.95 -6.13
C GLY A 241 -4.18 13.72 -5.68
N ARG A 242 -4.38 12.70 -4.87
CA ARG A 242 -5.69 12.40 -4.29
C ARG A 242 -5.97 13.31 -3.10
N SER A 243 -7.21 13.81 -2.98
CA SER A 243 -7.67 14.55 -1.82
C SER A 243 -7.92 13.62 -0.62
N LEU A 244 -8.02 14.23 0.56
CA LEU A 244 -8.47 13.55 1.78
C LEU A 244 -9.91 13.04 1.63
N PRO A 245 -10.31 12.03 2.44
CA PRO A 245 -11.70 11.63 2.55
C PRO A 245 -12.58 12.80 3.00
N ALA A 246 -13.80 12.90 2.47
CA ALA A 246 -14.72 14.00 2.78
C ALA A 246 -15.03 14.22 4.29
N ARG A 247 -14.83 13.19 5.14
CA ARG A 247 -14.91 13.32 6.60
C ARG A 247 -13.79 14.20 7.14
N ASP A 248 -12.57 13.96 6.68
CA ASP A 248 -11.38 14.66 7.17
C ASP A 248 -11.34 16.08 6.60
N GLU A 249 -11.76 16.28 5.35
CA GLU A 249 -11.94 17.62 4.77
C GLU A 249 -12.97 18.46 5.54
N ARG A 250 -14.11 17.85 5.94
CA ARG A 250 -15.08 18.51 6.81
C ARG A 250 -14.48 18.86 8.17
N ALA A 251 -13.75 17.93 8.80
CA ALA A 251 -13.11 18.19 10.08
C ALA A 251 -12.11 19.37 9.99
N ILE A 252 -11.36 19.48 8.88
CA ILE A 252 -10.49 20.63 8.61
C ILE A 252 -11.31 21.90 8.45
N THR A 253 -12.36 21.89 7.62
CA THR A 253 -13.22 23.06 7.39
C THR A 253 -13.85 23.55 8.68
N ASP A 254 -14.41 22.63 9.49
CA ASP A 254 -15.05 22.97 10.78
C ASP A 254 -14.02 23.53 11.76
N THR A 255 -12.81 22.95 11.79
CA THR A 255 -11.70 23.41 12.62
C THR A 255 -11.25 24.82 12.24
N LEU A 256 -11.13 25.12 10.94
CA LEU A 256 -10.76 26.44 10.44
C LEU A 256 -11.86 27.46 10.74
N ASN A 257 -13.13 27.13 10.50
CA ASN A 257 -14.27 28.02 10.78
C ASN A 257 -14.44 28.34 12.29
N ALA A 258 -13.95 27.45 13.17
CA ALA A 258 -13.99 27.67 14.61
C ALA A 258 -12.85 28.57 15.13
N GLN A 259 -11.90 29.00 14.28
CA GLN A 259 -10.80 29.85 14.74
C GLN A 259 -11.20 31.30 14.94
N PRO A 260 -10.63 32.01 15.93
CA PRO A 260 -10.83 33.44 16.10
C PRO A 260 -10.48 34.22 14.82
N ARG A 261 -11.24 35.24 14.51
CA ARG A 261 -11.05 36.10 13.32
C ARG A 261 -11.34 35.46 11.98
N VAL A 262 -11.55 34.15 11.91
CA VAL A 262 -12.01 33.46 10.69
C VAL A 262 -13.53 33.67 10.55
N VAL A 263 -13.96 34.24 9.43
CA VAL A 263 -15.37 34.39 9.06
C VAL A 263 -15.88 33.12 8.40
N ARG A 264 -15.14 32.64 7.41
CA ARG A 264 -15.46 31.38 6.70
C ARG A 264 -14.30 30.89 5.83
N VAL A 265 -14.28 29.59 5.55
CA VAL A 265 -13.44 28.97 4.51
C VAL A 265 -14.13 29.15 3.17
N LEU A 266 -13.43 29.73 2.19
CA LEU A 266 -13.96 29.99 0.83
C LEU A 266 -13.64 28.85 -0.12
N ASP A 267 -12.45 28.25 0.02
CA ASP A 267 -11.97 27.14 -0.79
C ASP A 267 -11.04 26.26 0.03
N LEU A 268 -11.06 24.97 -0.16
CA LEU A 268 -10.19 23.99 0.51
C LEU A 268 -9.66 22.99 -0.50
N VAL A 269 -8.34 22.94 -0.62
CA VAL A 269 -7.62 21.95 -1.42
C VAL A 269 -6.77 21.09 -0.49
N THR A 270 -6.95 19.78 -0.58
CA THR A 270 -6.11 18.82 0.15
C THR A 270 -5.37 17.92 -0.84
N SER A 271 -4.14 17.53 -0.54
CA SER A 271 -3.36 16.63 -1.39
C SER A 271 -2.53 15.69 -0.55
N VAL A 272 -2.67 14.38 -0.80
CA VAL A 272 -1.89 13.32 -0.14
C VAL A 272 -0.53 13.20 -0.84
N TYR A 273 0.55 13.36 -0.09
CA TYR A 273 1.94 13.17 -0.55
C TYR A 273 2.56 11.88 -0.02
N GLY A 274 2.04 11.36 1.07
CA GLY A 274 2.46 10.10 1.70
C GLY A 274 1.36 9.60 2.64
N PRO A 275 1.50 8.43 3.25
CA PRO A 275 0.50 7.88 4.18
C PRO A 275 0.19 8.80 5.35
N GLU A 276 1.21 9.53 5.84
CA GLU A 276 1.14 10.46 6.95
C GLU A 276 1.67 11.86 6.54
N ASP A 277 1.58 12.19 5.25
CA ASP A 277 2.04 13.47 4.72
C ASP A 277 0.98 14.07 3.80
N VAL A 278 0.23 15.02 4.34
CA VAL A 278 -0.87 15.70 3.66
C VAL A 278 -0.62 17.21 3.67
N LEU A 279 -0.81 17.81 2.50
CA LEU A 279 -0.82 19.25 2.31
C LEU A 279 -2.27 19.75 2.31
N VAL A 280 -2.50 20.82 3.05
CA VAL A 280 -3.74 21.60 3.07
C VAL A 280 -3.46 23.00 2.57
N ALA A 281 -4.21 23.46 1.59
CA ALA A 281 -4.25 24.85 1.15
C ALA A 281 -5.69 25.35 1.23
N ALA A 282 -5.93 26.47 1.89
CA ALA A 282 -7.26 27.01 2.06
C ALA A 282 -7.30 28.52 1.82
N LYS A 283 -8.34 28.97 1.10
CA LYS A 283 -8.70 30.39 1.04
C LYS A 283 -9.65 30.72 2.18
N VAL A 284 -9.26 31.67 3.00
CA VAL A 284 -9.94 31.99 4.25
C VAL A 284 -10.30 33.46 4.27
N ASP A 285 -11.57 33.73 4.52
CA ASP A 285 -12.11 35.05 4.77
C ASP A 285 -11.90 35.41 6.25
N PHE A 286 -11.13 36.47 6.51
CA PHE A 286 -10.88 36.98 7.85
C PHE A 286 -11.71 38.23 8.12
N ALA A 287 -11.94 38.55 9.37
CA ALA A 287 -12.70 39.72 9.77
C ALA A 287 -12.05 41.02 9.21
N ASP A 288 -12.82 41.88 8.56
CA ASP A 288 -12.37 43.09 7.85
C ASP A 288 -11.55 44.06 8.71
N LEU A 289 -11.79 44.08 10.03
CA LEU A 289 -11.11 44.95 10.97
C LEU A 289 -9.88 44.30 11.64
N ALA A 290 -9.51 43.07 11.25
CA ALA A 290 -8.35 42.39 11.77
C ALA A 290 -7.06 43.08 11.27
N THR A 291 -6.14 43.35 12.17
CA THR A 291 -4.80 43.80 11.79
C THR A 291 -3.99 42.67 11.18
N ALA A 292 -2.93 42.99 10.42
CA ALA A 292 -2.03 41.98 9.86
C ALA A 292 -1.48 41.03 10.94
N ALA A 293 -1.08 41.56 12.10
CA ALA A 293 -0.59 40.76 13.23
C ALA A 293 -1.65 39.82 13.80
N GLU A 294 -2.92 40.21 13.83
CA GLU A 294 -4.01 39.35 14.26
C GLU A 294 -4.31 38.22 13.25
N VAL A 295 -4.19 38.51 11.94
CA VAL A 295 -4.32 37.50 10.88
C VAL A 295 -3.17 36.49 10.95
N GLU A 296 -1.92 36.96 11.11
CA GLU A 296 -0.75 36.07 11.30
C GLU A 296 -0.93 35.14 12.49
N ALA A 297 -1.33 35.67 13.66
CA ALA A 297 -1.59 34.86 14.85
C ALA A 297 -2.75 33.86 14.67
N ALA A 298 -3.80 34.27 13.95
CA ALA A 298 -4.93 33.42 13.65
C ALA A 298 -4.53 32.25 12.67
N CYS A 299 -3.68 32.55 11.67
CA CYS A 299 -3.13 31.52 10.78
C CYS A 299 -2.29 30.50 11.55
N ASP A 300 -1.38 30.93 12.41
CA ASP A 300 -0.58 30.04 13.26
C ASP A 300 -1.44 29.16 14.20
N GLN A 301 -2.49 29.75 14.77
CA GLN A 301 -3.42 29.01 15.62
C GLN A 301 -4.23 28.00 14.82
N ALA A 302 -4.70 28.37 13.65
CA ALA A 302 -5.44 27.53 12.73
C ALA A 302 -4.60 26.34 12.26
N GLU A 303 -3.34 26.58 11.87
CA GLU A 303 -2.41 25.51 11.49
C GLU A 303 -2.24 24.47 12.61
N ARG A 304 -1.97 24.91 13.84
CA ARG A 304 -1.86 24.00 14.99
C ARG A 304 -3.15 23.25 15.28
N ALA A 305 -4.30 23.87 15.10
CA ALA A 305 -5.61 23.26 15.31
C ALA A 305 -5.90 22.20 14.26
N VAL A 306 -5.63 22.48 12.98
CA VAL A 306 -5.82 21.52 11.87
C VAL A 306 -4.92 20.30 12.05
N ARG A 307 -3.63 20.49 12.38
CA ARG A 307 -2.71 19.35 12.65
C ARG A 307 -3.14 18.50 13.85
N ARG A 308 -3.78 19.07 14.86
CA ARG A 308 -4.37 18.30 15.98
C ARG A 308 -5.63 17.55 15.58
N ALA A 309 -6.47 18.16 14.73
CA ALA A 309 -7.72 17.53 14.27
C ALA A 309 -7.47 16.37 13.27
N VAL A 310 -6.48 16.55 12.40
CA VAL A 310 -6.09 15.55 11.37
C VAL A 310 -4.56 15.39 11.42
N PRO A 311 -4.03 14.45 12.21
CA PRO A 311 -2.58 14.29 12.43
C PRO A 311 -1.75 14.00 11.18
N ALA A 312 -2.35 13.45 10.12
CA ALA A 312 -1.69 13.24 8.82
C ALA A 312 -1.35 14.56 8.09
N VAL A 313 -1.91 15.71 8.51
CA VAL A 313 -1.62 17.02 7.91
C VAL A 313 -0.28 17.52 8.42
N THR A 314 0.69 17.62 7.52
CA THR A 314 2.05 18.09 7.82
C THR A 314 2.27 19.54 7.38
N ARG A 315 1.54 20.01 6.36
CA ARG A 315 1.68 21.37 5.81
C ARG A 315 0.31 22.00 5.66
N VAL A 316 0.21 23.26 6.14
CA VAL A 316 -1.00 24.06 6.02
C VAL A 316 -0.61 25.42 5.45
N TYR A 317 -1.22 25.81 4.35
CA TYR A 317 -1.08 27.13 3.73
C TYR A 317 -2.44 27.80 3.75
N LEU A 318 -2.54 28.96 4.38
CA LEU A 318 -3.75 29.76 4.43
C LEU A 318 -3.55 31.03 3.61
N ASP A 319 -4.48 31.28 2.69
CA ASP A 319 -4.51 32.46 1.84
C ASP A 319 -5.65 33.39 2.32
N PRO A 320 -5.34 34.48 3.02
CA PRO A 320 -6.32 35.48 3.37
C PRO A 320 -6.94 36.11 2.11
N THR A 321 -8.21 35.81 1.86
CA THR A 321 -8.89 36.21 0.62
C THR A 321 -10.29 36.75 0.95
N PRO A 322 -10.68 37.97 0.48
CA PRO A 322 -12.03 38.45 0.67
C PRO A 322 -13.04 37.63 -0.18
N PRO A 323 -14.31 37.55 0.25
CA PRO A 323 -15.33 36.89 -0.56
C PRO A 323 -15.45 37.58 -1.92
N ARG A 324 -15.50 36.78 -2.98
CA ARG A 324 -15.81 37.32 -4.32
C ARG A 324 -17.30 37.68 -4.41
N PRO A 325 -17.63 38.85 -5.03
CA PRO A 325 -19.02 39.27 -5.20
C PRO A 325 -19.83 38.28 -6.04
#